data_426507c892083066898ef1c9a8c603c6
#
_entry.id   426507c892083066898ef1c9a8c603c6
#
_cell.length_a   1.000
_cell.length_b   1.000
_cell.length_c   1.000
_cell.angle_alpha   90.00
_cell.angle_beta   90.00
_cell.angle_gamma   90.00
#
_symmetry.space_group_name_H-M   'P 1'
#
loop_
_entity.id
_entity.type
_entity.pdbx_description
1 polymer ?
#
loop_
_entity_poly.entity_id
_entity_poly.type
_entity_poly.pdbx_seq_one_letter_code
_entity_poly.pdbx_strand_id
1 'polypeptide(L)'
;MEDALEQWLEGRSRPMAPLHEAIHKTIEDRLFPQADVHFAVDHLSASLRQSALRRWLDDSLSHPDISPRKDIVLCLHAGNLPLVGFQDVLAVLLSGAGYAGKLSRKDPWLITSFFNVLRQLHPQIPVQISTDLAGYQGAAFSRWTFAGSPDNLQAVTDRMAAMGIIRQKASVLPRTAHFSVAYLAQWDDSCLPDLVEGILRYDGKGCRSVAIVYSNIPLEQVAEKLRDEADRWLQVNRELTNPGPLVRFRKAYNDAAGIPSVVLGTHLVQEGFAVPDHPEIVYWQPARDIHAPRLTFADALQEVYGENATPLMQAQRPPADWRPDGVNPLAWLLQAE
;
A
#
# COMPACT_ATOMS: atom_id res chain seq x y z
N MET A 1 -5.65 -6.40 22.26
CA MET A 1 -5.52 -5.91 20.87
C MET A 1 -6.26 -6.82 19.88
N GLU A 2 -6.08 -8.14 19.93
CA GLU A 2 -6.77 -9.09 19.03
C GLU A 2 -8.29 -8.95 19.13
N ASP A 3 -8.83 -8.88 20.34
CA ASP A 3 -10.26 -8.64 20.64
C ASP A 3 -10.78 -7.30 20.07
N ALA A 4 -9.98 -6.25 20.17
CA ALA A 4 -10.35 -4.95 19.59
C ALA A 4 -10.38 -4.99 18.06
N LEU A 5 -9.42 -5.72 17.45
CA LEU A 5 -9.37 -5.90 15.99
C LEU A 5 -10.56 -6.74 15.49
N GLU A 6 -10.88 -7.84 16.16
CA GLU A 6 -12.02 -8.70 15.87
C GLU A 6 -13.34 -7.92 15.98
N GLN A 7 -13.57 -7.24 17.11
CA GLN A 7 -14.76 -6.43 17.32
C GLN A 7 -14.90 -5.32 16.27
N TRP A 8 -13.79 -4.67 15.91
CA TRP A 8 -13.79 -3.63 14.90
C TRP A 8 -14.17 -4.17 13.52
N LEU A 9 -13.54 -5.27 13.07
CA LEU A 9 -13.81 -5.89 11.78
C LEU A 9 -15.22 -6.49 11.68
N GLU A 10 -15.74 -7.08 12.74
CA GLU A 10 -17.13 -7.53 12.80
C GLU A 10 -18.13 -6.37 12.66
N GLY A 11 -17.74 -5.17 13.08
CA GLY A 11 -18.55 -3.96 12.98
C GLY A 11 -18.82 -3.50 11.54
N ARG A 12 -18.10 -4.01 10.53
CA ARG A 12 -18.24 -3.56 9.12
C ARG A 12 -19.67 -3.66 8.57
N SER A 13 -20.42 -4.67 8.98
CA SER A 13 -21.81 -4.92 8.53
C SER A 13 -22.85 -4.55 9.58
N ARG A 14 -22.46 -3.98 10.72
CA ARG A 14 -23.37 -3.60 11.81
C ARG A 14 -23.64 -2.10 11.75
N PRO A 15 -24.89 -1.66 11.48
CA PRO A 15 -25.21 -0.24 11.50
C PRO A 15 -24.76 0.43 12.81
N MET A 16 -24.27 1.67 12.73
CA MET A 16 -23.74 2.47 13.84
C MET A 16 -22.47 1.93 14.50
N ALA A 17 -21.89 0.82 14.04
CA ALA A 17 -20.59 0.40 14.53
C ALA A 17 -19.48 1.30 13.96
N PRO A 18 -18.37 1.55 14.70
CA PRO A 18 -17.33 2.49 14.29
C PRO A 18 -16.78 2.28 12.88
N LEU A 19 -16.54 1.04 12.47
CA LEU A 19 -16.04 0.75 11.11
C LEU A 19 -17.11 0.99 10.05
N HIS A 20 -18.36 0.60 10.28
CA HIS A 20 -19.47 0.85 9.36
C HIS A 20 -19.64 2.36 9.10
N GLU A 21 -19.68 3.16 10.15
CA GLU A 21 -19.77 4.63 10.02
C GLU A 21 -18.55 5.22 9.30
N ALA A 22 -17.34 4.72 9.58
CA ALA A 22 -16.13 5.18 8.92
C ALA A 22 -16.12 4.87 7.42
N ILE A 23 -16.59 3.67 7.02
CA ILE A 23 -16.78 3.30 5.62
C ILE A 23 -17.75 4.28 4.94
N HIS A 24 -18.93 4.51 5.55
CA HIS A 24 -19.92 5.43 4.99
C HIS A 24 -19.37 6.84 4.82
N LYS A 25 -18.74 7.42 5.85
CA LYS A 25 -18.13 8.75 5.78
C LYS A 25 -17.05 8.84 4.71
N THR A 26 -16.20 7.82 4.60
CA THR A 26 -15.14 7.78 3.58
C THR A 26 -15.73 7.81 2.16
N ILE A 27 -16.84 7.12 1.93
CA ILE A 27 -17.53 7.07 0.64
C ILE A 27 -18.32 8.38 0.39
N GLU A 28 -19.07 8.88 1.36
CA GLU A 28 -19.84 10.13 1.28
C GLU A 28 -18.94 11.35 1.02
N ASP A 29 -17.79 11.41 1.69
CA ASP A 29 -16.77 12.46 1.49
C ASP A 29 -16.00 12.30 0.16
N ARG A 30 -16.31 11.24 -0.62
CA ARG A 30 -15.66 10.92 -1.91
C ARG A 30 -14.13 10.86 -1.82
N LEU A 31 -13.62 10.36 -0.71
CA LEU A 31 -12.17 10.26 -0.48
C LEU A 31 -11.56 9.16 -1.34
N PHE A 32 -12.30 8.05 -1.53
CA PHE A 32 -11.92 6.93 -2.40
C PHE A 32 -13.16 6.34 -3.10
N PRO A 33 -12.99 5.63 -4.23
CA PRO A 33 -14.07 4.85 -4.84
C PRO A 33 -14.62 3.82 -3.85
N GLN A 34 -15.94 3.66 -3.83
CA GLN A 34 -16.62 2.72 -2.93
C GLN A 34 -16.05 1.31 -3.00
N ALA A 35 -15.81 0.80 -4.22
CA ALA A 35 -15.27 -0.54 -4.42
C ALA A 35 -13.87 -0.71 -3.80
N ASP A 36 -13.03 0.34 -3.81
CA ASP A 36 -11.70 0.31 -3.20
C ASP A 36 -11.76 0.30 -1.68
N VAL A 37 -12.70 1.04 -1.09
CA VAL A 37 -12.91 1.04 0.37
C VAL A 37 -13.34 -0.34 0.83
N HIS A 38 -14.35 -0.93 0.17
CA HIS A 38 -14.82 -2.28 0.52
C HIS A 38 -13.72 -3.33 0.30
N PHE A 39 -13.01 -3.27 -0.84
CA PHE A 39 -11.92 -4.19 -1.11
C PHE A 39 -10.82 -4.13 -0.03
N ALA A 40 -10.41 -2.93 0.39
CA ALA A 40 -9.40 -2.77 1.43
C ALA A 40 -9.85 -3.35 2.78
N VAL A 41 -11.10 -3.10 3.19
CA VAL A 41 -11.66 -3.62 4.44
C VAL A 41 -11.84 -5.14 4.39
N ASP A 42 -12.35 -5.69 3.29
CA ASP A 42 -12.56 -7.12 3.13
C ASP A 42 -11.24 -7.88 3.09
N HIS A 43 -10.24 -7.35 2.36
CA HIS A 43 -8.90 -7.92 2.36
C HIS A 43 -8.27 -7.90 3.75
N LEU A 44 -8.34 -6.78 4.46
CA LEU A 44 -7.84 -6.66 5.82
C LEU A 44 -8.51 -7.69 6.74
N SER A 45 -9.83 -7.83 6.66
CA SER A 45 -10.59 -8.83 7.42
C SER A 45 -10.16 -10.28 7.12
N ALA A 46 -9.83 -10.58 5.87
CA ALA A 46 -9.37 -11.90 5.47
C ALA A 46 -7.93 -12.21 5.89
N SER A 47 -7.05 -11.20 5.88
CA SER A 47 -5.61 -11.34 6.17
C SER A 47 -5.28 -11.32 7.66
N LEU A 48 -6.03 -10.57 8.48
CA LEU A 48 -5.75 -10.37 9.90
C LEU A 48 -6.37 -11.45 10.80
N ARG A 49 -6.07 -12.71 10.50
CA ARG A 49 -6.41 -13.81 11.39
C ARG A 49 -5.41 -13.88 12.55
N GLN A 50 -5.89 -14.25 13.74
CA GLN A 50 -5.05 -14.40 14.95
C GLN A 50 -3.77 -15.22 14.69
N SER A 51 -3.89 -16.32 13.94
CA SER A 51 -2.74 -17.15 13.58
C SER A 51 -1.70 -16.45 12.71
N ALA A 52 -2.11 -15.51 11.86
CA ALA A 52 -1.20 -14.73 11.03
C ALA A 52 -0.44 -13.69 11.86
N LEU A 53 -1.13 -13.01 12.77
CA LEU A 53 -0.51 -12.03 13.68
C LEU A 53 0.47 -12.71 14.66
N ARG A 54 0.12 -13.88 15.18
CA ARG A 54 1.02 -14.67 16.05
C ARG A 54 2.27 -15.11 15.29
N ARG A 55 2.13 -15.66 14.09
CA ARG A 55 3.31 -16.03 13.27
C ARG A 55 4.20 -14.81 13.01
N TRP A 56 3.61 -13.67 12.64
CA TRP A 56 4.39 -12.45 12.44
C TRP A 56 5.16 -12.03 13.69
N LEU A 57 4.53 -12.12 14.86
CA LEU A 57 5.18 -11.84 16.14
C LEU A 57 6.30 -12.84 16.43
N ASP A 58 6.02 -14.15 16.31
CA ASP A 58 6.99 -15.21 16.57
C ASP A 58 8.22 -15.12 15.65
N ASP A 59 7.99 -14.89 14.35
CA ASP A 59 9.06 -14.67 13.38
C ASP A 59 9.91 -13.43 13.71
N SER A 60 9.25 -12.38 14.19
CA SER A 60 9.93 -11.13 14.55
C SER A 60 10.71 -11.26 15.88
N LEU A 61 10.25 -12.09 16.81
CA LEU A 61 10.90 -12.36 18.09
C LEU A 61 12.08 -13.37 18.01
N SER A 62 12.26 -14.02 16.86
CA SER A 62 13.34 -15.00 16.65
C SER A 62 14.75 -14.39 16.61
N HIS A 63 14.86 -13.06 16.59
CA HIS A 63 16.14 -12.36 16.54
C HIS A 63 16.68 -12.10 17.97
N PRO A 64 17.99 -12.27 18.21
CA PRO A 64 18.61 -11.89 19.49
C PRO A 64 18.49 -10.37 19.71
N ASP A 65 18.50 -9.94 20.97
CA ASP A 65 18.44 -8.52 21.39
C ASP A 65 17.09 -7.82 21.20
N ILE A 66 15.99 -8.53 21.36
CA ILE A 66 14.64 -8.00 21.25
C ILE A 66 14.02 -7.78 22.62
N SER A 67 13.37 -6.63 22.81
CA SER A 67 12.56 -6.35 23.99
C SER A 67 11.27 -5.61 23.62
N PRO A 68 10.15 -5.88 24.35
CA PRO A 68 8.93 -5.09 24.20
C PRO A 68 9.19 -3.61 24.42
N ARG A 69 8.58 -2.77 23.59
CA ARG A 69 8.75 -1.33 23.67
C ARG A 69 7.82 -0.72 24.73
N LYS A 70 8.26 0.41 25.29
CA LYS A 70 7.47 1.19 26.25
C LYS A 70 7.31 2.66 25.82
N ASP A 71 7.99 3.05 24.74
CA ASP A 71 7.91 4.38 24.17
C ASP A 71 6.71 4.52 23.20
N ILE A 72 6.50 5.74 22.71
CA ILE A 72 5.48 6.02 21.69
C ILE A 72 6.19 6.16 20.34
N VAL A 73 5.67 5.47 19.33
CA VAL A 73 6.17 5.54 17.95
C VAL A 73 5.26 6.43 17.12
N LEU A 74 5.85 7.38 16.39
CA LEU A 74 5.10 8.25 15.47
C LEU A 74 5.03 7.61 14.08
N CYS A 75 3.81 7.46 13.54
CA CYS A 75 3.57 6.99 12.18
C CYS A 75 3.01 8.13 11.32
N LEU A 76 3.70 8.46 10.23
CA LEU A 76 3.22 9.40 9.21
C LEU A 76 2.60 8.62 8.06
N HIS A 77 1.27 8.61 8.00
CA HIS A 77 0.53 7.86 7.00
C HIS A 77 0.35 8.64 5.70
N ALA A 78 0.57 7.96 4.58
CA ALA A 78 0.12 8.42 3.27
C ALA A 78 -1.42 8.40 3.21
N GLY A 79 -1.99 8.90 2.13
CA GLY A 79 -3.45 8.93 1.94
C GLY A 79 -3.82 8.71 0.47
N ASN A 80 -3.03 7.92 -0.22
CA ASN A 80 -3.28 7.56 -1.62
C ASN A 80 -4.17 6.31 -1.75
N LEU A 81 -4.31 5.51 -0.70
CA LEU A 81 -5.12 4.30 -0.63
C LEU A 81 -5.90 4.27 0.69
N PRO A 82 -7.08 3.63 0.75
CA PRO A 82 -7.79 3.38 2.00
C PRO A 82 -6.97 2.43 2.88
N LEU A 83 -6.91 2.72 4.19
CA LEU A 83 -6.18 1.93 5.20
C LEU A 83 -4.67 1.77 4.93
N VAL A 84 -4.08 2.61 4.08
CA VAL A 84 -2.64 2.58 3.86
C VAL A 84 -1.90 2.88 5.18
N GLY A 85 -0.92 2.03 5.51
CA GLY A 85 -0.18 2.14 6.77
C GLY A 85 -0.85 1.44 7.96
N PHE A 86 -2.00 0.77 7.80
CA PHE A 86 -2.60 0.00 8.91
C PHE A 86 -1.67 -1.11 9.41
N GLN A 87 -0.79 -1.63 8.56
CA GLN A 87 0.26 -2.57 8.97
C GLN A 87 1.25 -1.94 9.96
N ASP A 88 1.62 -0.66 9.79
CA ASP A 88 2.46 0.05 10.75
C ASP A 88 1.74 0.23 12.09
N VAL A 89 0.41 0.48 12.08
CA VAL A 89 -0.41 0.49 13.30
C VAL A 89 -0.30 -0.84 14.04
N LEU A 90 -0.47 -1.96 13.31
CA LEU A 90 -0.36 -3.29 13.92
C LEU A 90 1.04 -3.58 14.45
N ALA A 91 2.07 -3.24 13.68
CA ALA A 91 3.46 -3.44 14.09
C ALA A 91 3.79 -2.69 15.38
N VAL A 92 3.35 -1.43 15.50
CA VAL A 92 3.53 -0.61 16.70
C VAL A 92 2.82 -1.24 17.90
N LEU A 93 1.57 -1.64 17.75
CA LEU A 93 0.81 -2.24 18.85
C LEU A 93 1.34 -3.63 19.25
N LEU A 94 1.77 -4.46 18.29
CA LEU A 94 2.39 -5.77 18.55
C LEU A 94 3.76 -5.63 19.22
N SER A 95 4.50 -4.56 18.99
CA SER A 95 5.77 -4.30 19.67
C SER A 95 5.62 -3.92 21.15
N GLY A 96 4.40 -3.63 21.61
CA GLY A 96 4.11 -3.13 22.95
C GLY A 96 4.24 -1.61 23.10
N ALA A 97 4.59 -0.89 22.03
CA ALA A 97 4.70 0.56 22.02
C ALA A 97 3.34 1.26 22.08
N GLY A 98 3.35 2.51 22.57
CA GLY A 98 2.26 3.44 22.33
C GLY A 98 2.26 3.93 20.87
N TYR A 99 1.11 4.37 20.40
CA TYR A 99 0.94 4.82 19.02
C TYR A 99 0.69 6.33 18.93
N ALA A 100 1.42 7.01 18.04
CA ALA A 100 1.11 8.35 17.59
C ALA A 100 0.95 8.34 16.07
N GLY A 101 -0.18 8.80 15.54
CA GLY A 101 -0.47 8.74 14.11
C GLY A 101 -0.80 10.09 13.50
N LYS A 102 0.06 10.59 12.60
CA LYS A 102 -0.31 11.67 11.70
C LYS A 102 -1.04 11.06 10.50
N LEU A 103 -2.38 11.06 10.56
CA LEU A 103 -3.22 10.54 9.50
C LEU A 103 -3.29 11.52 8.32
N SER A 104 -3.52 10.98 7.13
CA SER A 104 -3.82 11.80 5.97
C SER A 104 -5.20 12.45 6.09
N ARG A 105 -5.35 13.68 5.59
CA ARG A 105 -6.68 14.30 5.41
C ARG A 105 -7.53 13.57 4.36
N LYS A 106 -6.92 12.71 3.56
CA LYS A 106 -7.61 11.87 2.56
C LYS A 106 -8.07 10.53 3.12
N ASP A 107 -7.64 10.13 4.34
CA ASP A 107 -8.14 8.94 5.04
C ASP A 107 -8.15 9.20 6.56
N PRO A 108 -9.03 10.08 7.04
CA PRO A 108 -9.08 10.42 8.45
C PRO A 108 -9.96 9.45 9.26
N TRP A 109 -10.86 8.68 8.61
CA TRP A 109 -11.93 7.97 9.29
C TRP A 109 -11.60 6.52 9.62
N LEU A 110 -11.04 5.77 8.63
CA LEU A 110 -10.90 4.32 8.73
C LEU A 110 -10.00 3.90 9.89
N ILE A 111 -8.77 4.40 9.96
CA ILE A 111 -7.83 4.09 11.05
C ILE A 111 -8.35 4.65 12.39
N THR A 112 -8.95 5.82 12.40
CA THR A 112 -9.52 6.42 13.61
C THR A 112 -10.61 5.53 14.22
N SER A 113 -11.44 4.89 13.38
CA SER A 113 -12.51 4.00 13.86
C SER A 113 -11.98 2.79 14.62
N PHE A 114 -10.84 2.24 14.20
CA PHE A 114 -10.16 1.17 14.95
C PHE A 114 -9.72 1.65 16.34
N PHE A 115 -9.10 2.82 16.42
CA PHE A 115 -8.65 3.36 17.70
C PHE A 115 -9.79 3.73 18.64
N ASN A 116 -10.97 4.04 18.13
CA ASN A 116 -12.16 4.23 18.96
C ASN A 116 -12.54 2.93 19.68
N VAL A 117 -12.51 1.79 18.99
CA VAL A 117 -12.74 0.47 19.60
C VAL A 117 -11.59 0.11 20.58
N LEU A 118 -10.35 0.30 20.14
CA LEU A 118 -9.18 -0.02 20.97
C LEU A 118 -9.20 0.75 22.30
N ARG A 119 -9.51 2.05 22.28
CA ARG A 119 -9.57 2.86 23.51
C ARG A 119 -10.67 2.44 24.46
N GLN A 120 -11.78 1.92 23.94
CA GLN A 120 -12.89 1.41 24.78
C GLN A 120 -12.47 0.13 25.51
N LEU A 121 -11.78 -0.79 24.84
CA LEU A 121 -11.38 -2.08 25.38
C LEU A 121 -10.05 -2.02 26.16
N HIS A 122 -9.13 -1.17 25.70
CA HIS A 122 -7.77 -1.06 26.24
C HIS A 122 -7.35 0.40 26.49
N PRO A 123 -8.01 1.11 27.41
CA PRO A 123 -7.74 2.53 27.68
C PRO A 123 -6.31 2.81 28.18
N GLN A 124 -5.61 1.79 28.65
CA GLN A 124 -4.21 1.90 29.11
C GLN A 124 -3.20 2.01 27.96
N ILE A 125 -3.56 1.67 26.71
CA ILE A 125 -2.65 1.79 25.56
C ILE A 125 -2.59 3.28 25.15
N PRO A 126 -1.40 3.92 25.17
CA PRO A 126 -1.27 5.30 24.73
C PRO A 126 -1.56 5.43 23.24
N VAL A 127 -2.55 6.24 22.88
CA VAL A 127 -2.91 6.51 21.49
C VAL A 127 -3.11 8.01 21.28
N GLN A 128 -2.37 8.57 20.33
CA GLN A 128 -2.50 9.96 19.88
C GLN A 128 -2.75 10.00 18.37
N ILE A 129 -3.76 10.72 17.92
CA ILE A 129 -4.10 10.84 16.50
C ILE A 129 -4.32 12.30 16.15
N SER A 130 -3.71 12.73 15.04
CA SER A 130 -3.91 14.07 14.47
C SER A 130 -3.80 13.99 12.95
N THR A 131 -4.45 14.90 12.26
CA THR A 131 -4.23 15.14 10.82
C THR A 131 -3.21 16.26 10.57
N ASP A 132 -2.67 16.87 11.63
CA ASP A 132 -1.68 17.94 11.56
C ASP A 132 -0.46 17.61 12.44
N LEU A 133 0.73 17.88 11.95
CA LEU A 133 1.99 17.74 12.69
C LEU A 133 2.06 18.66 13.90
N ALA A 134 1.39 19.81 13.86
CA ALA A 134 1.37 20.75 15.00
C ALA A 134 0.84 20.11 16.29
N GLY A 135 -0.03 19.08 16.18
CA GLY A 135 -0.53 18.33 17.33
C GLY A 135 0.55 17.53 18.09
N TYR A 136 1.77 17.43 17.55
CA TYR A 136 2.90 16.68 18.13
C TYR A 136 4.07 17.60 18.52
N GLN A 137 3.90 18.91 18.46
CA GLN A 137 4.99 19.86 18.77
C GLN A 137 5.57 19.60 20.17
N GLY A 138 6.89 19.47 20.24
CA GLY A 138 7.62 19.20 21.49
C GLY A 138 7.56 17.76 22.01
N ALA A 139 6.94 16.82 21.29
CA ALA A 139 6.76 15.42 21.75
C ALA A 139 8.08 14.61 21.80
N ALA A 140 9.09 14.98 21.02
CA ALA A 140 10.44 14.41 21.01
C ALA A 140 10.48 12.88 20.81
N PHE A 141 9.75 12.37 19.79
CA PHE A 141 9.75 10.95 19.46
C PHE A 141 11.16 10.46 19.10
N SER A 142 11.53 9.26 19.55
CA SER A 142 12.80 8.60 19.22
C SER A 142 12.72 7.72 17.98
N ARG A 143 11.52 7.24 17.64
CA ARG A 143 11.26 6.41 16.43
C ARG A 143 10.03 6.87 15.70
N TRP A 144 10.10 6.78 14.38
CA TRP A 144 8.98 7.15 13.53
C TRP A 144 9.00 6.41 12.19
N THR A 145 7.83 6.25 11.57
CA THR A 145 7.69 5.70 10.22
C THR A 145 7.24 6.80 9.26
N PHE A 146 7.68 6.72 8.02
CA PHE A 146 7.34 7.66 6.97
C PHE A 146 6.85 6.92 5.73
N ALA A 147 5.67 7.28 5.22
CA ALA A 147 5.17 6.82 3.94
C ALA A 147 5.01 8.01 2.98
N GLY A 148 5.78 8.04 1.90
CA GLY A 148 5.77 9.15 0.94
C GLY A 148 6.90 9.07 -0.07
N SER A 149 7.05 10.13 -0.91
CA SER A 149 8.15 10.18 -1.86
C SER A 149 9.51 10.43 -1.17
N PRO A 150 10.62 9.89 -1.72
CA PRO A 150 11.96 10.11 -1.19
C PRO A 150 12.31 11.60 -1.05
N ASP A 151 11.90 12.41 -2.03
CA ASP A 151 12.17 13.86 -2.06
C ASP A 151 11.55 14.62 -0.89
N ASN A 152 10.43 14.10 -0.35
CA ASN A 152 9.76 14.73 0.79
C ASN A 152 10.33 14.30 2.15
N LEU A 153 11.07 13.19 2.23
CA LEU A 153 11.56 12.65 3.50
C LEU A 153 12.45 13.65 4.24
N GLN A 154 13.42 14.25 3.54
CA GLN A 154 14.34 15.21 4.16
C GLN A 154 13.59 16.46 4.64
N ALA A 155 12.74 17.05 3.80
CA ALA A 155 11.98 18.25 4.15
C ALA A 155 11.05 18.03 5.35
N VAL A 156 10.41 16.85 5.43
CA VAL A 156 9.56 16.46 6.56
C VAL A 156 10.39 16.26 7.82
N THR A 157 11.55 15.60 7.71
CA THR A 157 12.48 15.40 8.83
C THR A 157 12.95 16.73 9.42
N ASP A 158 13.41 17.66 8.59
CA ASP A 158 13.88 18.97 9.03
C ASP A 158 12.77 19.78 9.71
N ARG A 159 11.56 19.75 9.14
CA ARG A 159 10.38 20.40 9.74
C ARG A 159 10.04 19.81 11.10
N MET A 160 10.02 18.48 11.23
CA MET A 160 9.72 17.81 12.51
C MET A 160 10.79 18.07 13.56
N ALA A 161 12.06 18.11 13.16
CA ALA A 161 13.16 18.47 14.05
C ALA A 161 13.04 19.92 14.55
N ALA A 162 12.74 20.88 13.66
CA ALA A 162 12.53 22.28 14.00
C ALA A 162 11.35 22.50 14.95
N MET A 163 10.31 21.66 14.87
CA MET A 163 9.13 21.68 15.76
C MET A 163 9.36 20.89 17.07
N GLY A 164 10.52 20.25 17.26
CA GLY A 164 10.79 19.38 18.41
C GLY A 164 9.92 18.12 18.44
N ILE A 165 9.37 17.70 17.31
CA ILE A 165 8.52 16.51 17.20
C ILE A 165 9.36 15.25 17.31
N ILE A 166 10.55 15.24 16.70
CA ILE A 166 11.51 14.14 16.76
C ILE A 166 12.79 14.55 17.47
N ARG A 167 13.48 13.60 18.08
CA ARG A 167 14.81 13.80 18.66
C ARG A 167 15.87 13.97 17.56
N GLN A 168 16.99 14.58 17.88
CA GLN A 168 18.10 14.81 16.93
C GLN A 168 18.65 13.53 16.27
N LYS A 169 18.57 12.39 16.96
CA LYS A 169 18.99 11.08 16.46
C LYS A 169 17.81 10.09 16.37
N ALA A 170 16.61 10.59 16.08
CA ALA A 170 15.45 9.73 15.94
C ALA A 170 15.63 8.75 14.77
N SER A 171 15.34 7.48 15.02
CA SER A 171 15.36 6.44 14.00
C SER A 171 14.12 6.54 13.11
N VAL A 172 14.28 6.44 11.79
CA VAL A 172 13.20 6.46 10.81
C VAL A 172 13.12 5.16 10.04
N LEU A 173 11.91 4.67 9.81
CA LEU A 173 11.62 3.62 8.84
C LEU A 173 10.92 4.25 7.64
N PRO A 174 11.64 4.50 6.53
CA PRO A 174 11.06 5.07 5.34
C PRO A 174 10.31 4.01 4.52
N ARG A 175 9.21 4.44 3.88
CA ARG A 175 8.41 3.70 2.92
C ARG A 175 8.36 4.54 1.66
N THR A 176 9.31 4.34 0.77
CA THR A 176 9.53 5.22 -0.39
C THR A 176 9.41 4.53 -1.73
N ALA A 177 9.37 3.20 -1.78
CA ALA A 177 9.04 2.47 -2.98
C ALA A 177 7.64 2.84 -3.49
N HIS A 178 7.46 3.00 -4.80
CA HIS A 178 6.25 3.58 -5.37
C HIS A 178 5.62 2.77 -6.50
N PHE A 179 6.24 1.67 -6.96
CA PHE A 179 5.64 0.75 -7.92
C PHE A 179 6.17 -0.68 -7.75
N SER A 180 5.50 -1.61 -8.39
CA SER A 180 5.91 -3.01 -8.50
C SER A 180 5.92 -3.46 -9.96
N VAL A 181 6.50 -4.63 -10.20
CA VAL A 181 6.55 -5.22 -11.54
C VAL A 181 5.96 -6.62 -11.52
N ALA A 182 5.39 -7.05 -12.66
CA ALA A 182 5.02 -8.44 -12.91
C ALA A 182 6.07 -9.10 -13.81
N TYR A 183 6.56 -10.28 -13.42
CA TYR A 183 7.49 -11.10 -14.19
C TYR A 183 6.78 -12.38 -14.64
N LEU A 184 6.42 -12.45 -15.93
CA LEU A 184 5.58 -13.46 -16.54
C LEU A 184 6.30 -14.07 -17.75
N ALA A 185 7.47 -14.68 -17.51
CA ALA A 185 8.30 -15.24 -18.57
C ALA A 185 7.59 -16.41 -19.28
N GLN A 186 6.84 -17.23 -18.54
CA GLN A 186 5.95 -18.25 -19.10
C GLN A 186 4.52 -17.74 -18.98
N TRP A 187 3.99 -17.26 -20.09
CA TRP A 187 2.63 -16.72 -20.11
C TRP A 187 1.59 -17.84 -19.99
N ASP A 188 0.66 -17.67 -19.07
CA ASP A 188 -0.56 -18.43 -18.95
C ASP A 188 -1.73 -17.46 -18.74
N ASP A 189 -2.79 -17.61 -19.52
CA ASP A 189 -3.98 -16.74 -19.43
C ASP A 189 -4.64 -16.74 -18.05
N SER A 190 -4.37 -17.74 -17.20
CA SER A 190 -4.85 -17.78 -15.82
C SER A 190 -4.31 -16.61 -14.96
N CYS A 191 -3.22 -15.96 -15.37
CA CYS A 191 -2.67 -14.78 -14.68
C CYS A 191 -3.44 -13.49 -14.96
N LEU A 192 -4.30 -13.44 -15.99
CA LEU A 192 -4.98 -12.23 -16.44
C LEU A 192 -5.79 -11.52 -15.36
N PRO A 193 -6.64 -12.21 -14.56
CA PRO A 193 -7.41 -11.54 -13.51
C PRO A 193 -6.53 -10.85 -12.48
N ASP A 194 -5.46 -11.49 -12.02
CA ASP A 194 -4.55 -10.95 -11.03
C ASP A 194 -3.68 -9.84 -11.60
N LEU A 195 -3.28 -9.94 -12.87
CA LEU A 195 -2.52 -8.89 -13.56
C LEU A 195 -3.37 -7.62 -13.73
N VAL A 196 -4.59 -7.76 -14.21
CA VAL A 196 -5.52 -6.65 -14.38
C VAL A 196 -5.85 -6.00 -13.03
N GLU A 197 -6.11 -6.81 -12.00
CA GLU A 197 -6.28 -6.29 -10.63
C GLU A 197 -5.03 -5.53 -10.15
N GLY A 198 -3.84 -6.09 -10.40
CA GLY A 198 -2.55 -5.47 -10.05
C GLY A 198 -2.31 -4.12 -10.73
N ILE A 199 -2.81 -3.94 -11.96
CA ILE A 199 -2.72 -2.70 -12.73
C ILE A 199 -3.79 -1.69 -12.30
N LEU A 200 -5.07 -2.09 -12.27
CA LEU A 200 -6.20 -1.17 -12.21
C LEU A 200 -6.65 -0.80 -10.79
N ARG A 201 -6.40 -1.67 -9.80
CA ARG A 201 -6.82 -1.41 -8.42
C ARG A 201 -6.17 -0.14 -7.90
N TYR A 202 -6.96 0.70 -7.23
CA TYR A 202 -6.53 2.00 -6.70
C TYR A 202 -6.01 2.99 -7.77
N ASP A 203 -6.46 2.84 -9.01
CA ASP A 203 -6.00 3.65 -10.15
C ASP A 203 -4.47 3.62 -10.34
N GLY A 204 -3.84 2.47 -10.08
CA GLY A 204 -2.39 2.31 -10.19
C GLY A 204 -1.54 3.08 -9.16
N LYS A 205 -2.17 3.71 -8.14
CA LYS A 205 -1.49 4.65 -7.22
C LYS A 205 -0.76 3.99 -6.04
N GLY A 206 -0.87 2.69 -5.87
CA GLY A 206 -0.22 1.97 -4.78
C GLY A 206 1.22 1.56 -5.11
N CYS A 207 2.11 1.51 -4.11
CA CYS A 207 3.46 0.96 -4.31
C CYS A 207 3.45 -0.50 -4.78
N ARG A 208 2.38 -1.24 -4.53
CA ARG A 208 2.17 -2.62 -5.02
C ARG A 208 1.54 -2.69 -6.41
N SER A 209 1.14 -1.56 -6.99
CA SER A 209 0.57 -1.55 -8.34
C SER A 209 1.61 -1.93 -9.37
N VAL A 210 1.20 -2.75 -10.35
CA VAL A 210 2.07 -3.22 -11.42
C VAL A 210 2.20 -2.10 -12.46
N ALA A 211 3.39 -1.53 -12.55
CA ALA A 211 3.71 -0.47 -13.50
C ALA A 211 4.58 -0.95 -14.68
N ILE A 212 5.18 -2.14 -14.55
CA ILE A 212 5.93 -2.79 -15.64
C ILE A 212 5.58 -4.27 -15.66
N VAL A 213 5.34 -4.79 -16.85
CA VAL A 213 5.17 -6.22 -17.11
C VAL A 213 6.34 -6.72 -17.93
N TYR A 214 7.07 -7.71 -17.44
CA TYR A 214 8.10 -8.45 -18.16
C TYR A 214 7.51 -9.75 -18.67
N SER A 215 7.44 -9.93 -19.99
CA SER A 215 6.89 -11.14 -20.62
C SER A 215 7.66 -11.55 -21.87
N ASN A 216 7.70 -12.84 -22.16
CA ASN A 216 8.26 -13.35 -23.42
C ASN A 216 7.24 -13.28 -24.58
N ILE A 217 5.98 -12.94 -24.27
CA ILE A 217 4.95 -12.74 -25.29
C ILE A 217 4.84 -11.24 -25.60
N PRO A 218 4.88 -10.83 -26.88
CA PRO A 218 4.62 -9.46 -27.31
C PRO A 218 3.21 -9.00 -26.85
N LEU A 219 3.10 -7.72 -26.47
CA LEU A 219 1.83 -7.15 -26.03
C LEU A 219 0.70 -7.35 -27.06
N GLU A 220 1.02 -7.21 -28.34
CA GLU A 220 0.04 -7.34 -29.43
C GLU A 220 -0.72 -8.68 -29.40
N GLN A 221 -0.05 -9.77 -28.98
CA GLN A 221 -0.65 -11.12 -28.93
C GLN A 221 -1.66 -11.29 -27.79
N VAL A 222 -1.57 -10.46 -26.74
CA VAL A 222 -2.40 -10.56 -25.53
C VAL A 222 -3.28 -9.34 -25.32
N ALA A 223 -3.14 -8.30 -26.12
CA ALA A 223 -3.82 -7.01 -25.97
C ALA A 223 -5.36 -7.13 -25.90
N GLU A 224 -5.95 -7.98 -26.74
CA GLU A 224 -7.40 -8.20 -26.76
C GLU A 224 -7.85 -8.90 -25.48
N LYS A 225 -7.15 -9.96 -25.04
CA LYS A 225 -7.46 -10.67 -23.79
C LYS A 225 -7.32 -9.77 -22.56
N LEU A 226 -6.27 -8.92 -22.54
CA LEU A 226 -6.10 -7.92 -21.47
C LEU A 226 -7.25 -6.93 -21.43
N ARG A 227 -7.71 -6.47 -22.60
CA ARG A 227 -8.86 -5.55 -22.69
C ARG A 227 -10.14 -6.21 -22.20
N ASP A 228 -10.43 -7.42 -22.68
CA ASP A 228 -11.62 -8.15 -22.28
C ASP A 228 -11.67 -8.41 -20.76
N GLU A 229 -10.53 -8.76 -20.17
CA GLU A 229 -10.44 -8.94 -18.73
C GLU A 229 -10.59 -7.62 -17.97
N ALA A 230 -9.96 -6.55 -18.47
CA ALA A 230 -10.09 -5.21 -17.88
C ALA A 230 -11.55 -4.71 -17.95
N ASP A 231 -12.25 -4.95 -19.04
CA ASP A 231 -13.65 -4.56 -19.18
C ASP A 231 -14.54 -5.33 -18.18
N ARG A 232 -14.30 -6.63 -17.98
CA ARG A 232 -14.99 -7.42 -16.94
C ARG A 232 -14.71 -6.87 -15.54
N TRP A 233 -13.43 -6.57 -15.25
CA TRP A 233 -13.03 -6.02 -13.96
C TRP A 233 -13.67 -4.64 -13.70
N LEU A 234 -13.69 -3.75 -14.71
CA LEU A 234 -14.27 -2.41 -14.62
C LEU A 234 -15.77 -2.44 -14.39
N GLN A 235 -16.52 -3.34 -15.05
CA GLN A 235 -17.96 -3.50 -14.84
C GLN A 235 -18.33 -3.74 -13.38
N VAL A 236 -17.45 -4.41 -12.62
CA VAL A 236 -17.71 -4.76 -11.21
C VAL A 236 -17.17 -3.69 -10.26
N ASN A 237 -16.05 -3.05 -10.61
CA ASN A 237 -15.25 -2.28 -9.65
C ASN A 237 -15.26 -0.77 -9.88
N ARG A 238 -15.72 -0.29 -11.04
CA ARG A 238 -15.66 1.14 -11.39
C ARG A 238 -16.90 1.58 -12.17
N GLU A 239 -17.20 2.87 -12.03
CA GLU A 239 -17.97 3.57 -13.05
C GLU A 239 -17.11 3.73 -14.29
N LEU A 240 -17.70 3.48 -15.46
CA LEU A 240 -16.98 3.60 -16.73
C LEU A 240 -16.58 5.07 -16.93
N THR A 241 -15.29 5.33 -16.90
CA THR A 241 -14.71 6.66 -17.14
C THR A 241 -13.84 6.63 -18.40
N ASN A 242 -13.84 7.73 -19.14
CA ASN A 242 -12.96 7.86 -20.30
C ASN A 242 -11.52 8.06 -19.86
N PRO A 243 -10.54 7.58 -20.65
CA PRO A 243 -9.12 7.82 -20.40
C PRO A 243 -8.80 9.31 -20.27
N GLY A 244 -7.91 9.64 -19.35
CA GLY A 244 -7.42 11.01 -19.17
C GLY A 244 -6.67 11.57 -20.39
N PRO A 245 -6.39 12.90 -20.42
CA PRO A 245 -5.69 13.52 -21.54
C PRO A 245 -4.33 12.90 -21.86
N LEU A 246 -3.56 12.53 -20.83
CA LEU A 246 -2.25 11.90 -21.00
C LEU A 246 -2.36 10.55 -21.71
N VAL A 247 -3.26 9.69 -21.26
CA VAL A 247 -3.48 8.36 -21.85
C VAL A 247 -3.92 8.48 -23.30
N ARG A 248 -4.86 9.40 -23.61
CA ARG A 248 -5.30 9.65 -24.99
C ARG A 248 -4.17 10.16 -25.88
N PHE A 249 -3.37 11.09 -25.37
CA PHE A 249 -2.22 11.62 -26.11
C PHE A 249 -1.19 10.52 -26.38
N ARG A 250 -0.80 9.75 -25.35
CA ARG A 250 0.15 8.65 -25.48
C ARG A 250 -0.37 7.58 -26.44
N LYS A 251 -1.64 7.22 -26.37
CA LYS A 251 -2.25 6.24 -27.29
C LYS A 251 -2.17 6.73 -28.76
N ALA A 252 -2.56 7.96 -29.01
CA ALA A 252 -2.49 8.55 -30.36
C ALA A 252 -1.05 8.62 -30.89
N TYR A 253 -0.09 8.97 -30.02
CA TYR A 253 1.33 8.96 -30.38
C TYR A 253 1.82 7.54 -30.71
N ASN A 254 1.48 6.56 -29.88
CA ASN A 254 1.87 5.17 -30.09
C ASN A 254 1.31 4.61 -31.41
N ASP A 255 0.04 4.92 -31.72
CA ASP A 255 -0.59 4.51 -32.98
C ASP A 255 0.14 5.10 -34.20
N ALA A 256 0.51 6.39 -34.14
CA ALA A 256 1.26 7.03 -35.19
C ALA A 256 2.70 6.51 -35.34
N ALA A 257 3.31 6.09 -34.23
CA ALA A 257 4.69 5.56 -34.17
C ALA A 257 4.77 4.04 -34.40
N GLY A 258 3.64 3.34 -34.53
CA GLY A 258 3.60 1.87 -34.65
C GLY A 258 4.03 1.15 -33.37
N ILE A 259 3.87 1.75 -32.19
CA ILE A 259 4.18 1.16 -30.89
C ILE A 259 2.96 0.37 -30.39
N PRO A 260 3.05 -0.95 -30.17
CA PRO A 260 1.96 -1.75 -29.63
C PRO A 260 1.47 -1.19 -28.30
N SER A 261 0.16 -0.96 -28.20
CA SER A 261 -0.42 -0.42 -26.98
C SER A 261 -1.92 -0.70 -26.89
N VAL A 262 -2.42 -0.91 -25.67
CA VAL A 262 -3.82 -1.17 -25.37
C VAL A 262 -4.30 -0.30 -24.21
N VAL A 263 -5.51 0.24 -24.34
CA VAL A 263 -6.18 1.00 -23.28
C VAL A 263 -7.01 0.04 -22.45
N LEU A 264 -6.83 0.09 -21.13
CA LEU A 264 -7.57 -0.66 -20.12
C LEU A 264 -8.31 0.36 -19.22
N GLY A 265 -9.52 0.73 -19.59
CA GLY A 265 -10.24 1.80 -18.91
C GLY A 265 -9.49 3.13 -18.94
N THR A 266 -8.99 3.58 -17.79
CA THR A 266 -8.21 4.82 -17.65
C THR A 266 -6.70 4.63 -17.84
N HIS A 267 -6.22 3.38 -17.98
CA HIS A 267 -4.80 3.06 -18.09
C HIS A 267 -4.39 2.73 -19.51
N LEU A 268 -3.11 2.95 -19.82
CA LEU A 268 -2.46 2.55 -21.07
C LEU A 268 -1.36 1.53 -20.75
N VAL A 269 -1.45 0.34 -21.32
CA VAL A 269 -0.33 -0.60 -21.41
C VAL A 269 0.33 -0.40 -22.76
N GLN A 270 1.66 -0.20 -22.79
CA GLN A 270 2.41 0.05 -24.01
C GLN A 270 3.74 -0.69 -24.02
N GLU A 271 4.19 -1.16 -25.17
CA GLU A 271 5.56 -1.65 -25.29
C GLU A 271 6.58 -0.53 -25.15
N GLY A 272 7.70 -0.82 -24.49
CA GLY A 272 8.78 0.13 -24.30
C GLY A 272 9.39 0.08 -22.92
N PHE A 273 10.44 0.89 -22.71
CA PHE A 273 11.13 1.03 -21.44
C PHE A 273 11.11 2.48 -20.99
N ALA A 274 10.59 2.72 -19.79
CA ALA A 274 10.85 3.94 -19.04
C ALA A 274 10.76 3.64 -17.54
N VAL A 275 11.32 4.50 -16.72
CA VAL A 275 11.02 4.52 -15.29
C VAL A 275 9.56 4.96 -15.13
N PRO A 276 8.72 4.20 -14.41
CA PRO A 276 7.33 4.58 -14.23
C PRO A 276 7.23 5.96 -13.53
N ASP A 277 6.63 6.91 -14.22
CA ASP A 277 6.45 8.29 -13.77
C ASP A 277 4.96 8.68 -13.62
N HIS A 278 4.07 7.84 -14.12
CA HIS A 278 2.65 8.08 -14.08
C HIS A 278 1.85 6.79 -13.79
N PRO A 279 0.94 6.79 -12.82
CA PRO A 279 0.23 5.57 -12.40
C PRO A 279 -0.65 4.96 -13.49
N GLU A 280 -1.11 5.77 -14.45
CA GLU A 280 -1.97 5.30 -15.55
C GLU A 280 -1.18 4.73 -16.74
N ILE A 281 0.16 4.74 -16.72
CA ILE A 281 1.01 4.22 -17.80
C ILE A 281 1.77 2.98 -17.33
N VAL A 282 1.52 1.86 -18.00
CA VAL A 282 2.17 0.58 -17.72
C VAL A 282 3.05 0.20 -18.91
N TYR A 283 4.27 -0.22 -18.64
CA TYR A 283 5.22 -0.62 -19.67
C TYR A 283 5.27 -2.14 -19.82
N TRP A 284 5.25 -2.61 -21.06
CA TRP A 284 5.39 -4.02 -21.42
C TRP A 284 6.75 -4.25 -22.02
N GLN A 285 7.51 -5.19 -21.48
CA GLN A 285 8.89 -5.44 -21.86
C GLN A 285 9.20 -6.93 -22.02
N PRO A 286 10.18 -7.29 -22.86
CA PRO A 286 10.68 -8.65 -22.93
C PRO A 286 11.24 -9.10 -21.57
N ALA A 287 10.82 -10.27 -21.10
CA ALA A 287 11.41 -10.91 -19.94
C ALA A 287 12.87 -11.32 -20.23
N ARG A 288 13.78 -10.99 -19.33
CA ARG A 288 15.20 -11.35 -19.42
C ARG A 288 15.62 -12.11 -18.17
N ASP A 289 16.06 -11.39 -17.15
CA ASP A 289 16.47 -11.91 -15.85
C ASP A 289 15.51 -11.40 -14.78
N ILE A 290 15.00 -12.29 -13.93
CA ILE A 290 14.09 -11.93 -12.83
C ILE A 290 14.73 -10.98 -11.83
N HIS A 291 16.05 -10.95 -11.72
CA HIS A 291 16.79 -10.05 -10.83
C HIS A 291 17.01 -8.66 -11.43
N ALA A 292 16.88 -8.52 -12.76
CA ALA A 292 17.14 -7.26 -13.45
C ALA A 292 16.26 -6.09 -12.95
N PRO A 293 14.96 -6.25 -12.66
CA PRO A 293 14.14 -5.16 -12.11
C PRO A 293 14.69 -4.62 -10.79
N ARG A 294 15.11 -5.49 -9.85
CA ARG A 294 15.67 -5.05 -8.56
C ARG A 294 16.98 -4.30 -8.72
N LEU A 295 17.82 -4.73 -9.65
CA LEU A 295 19.08 -4.04 -9.96
C LEU A 295 18.86 -2.69 -10.65
N THR A 296 17.82 -2.61 -11.51
CA THR A 296 17.52 -1.40 -12.29
C THR A 296 16.86 -0.32 -11.46
N PHE A 297 15.90 -0.69 -10.60
CA PHE A 297 15.03 0.28 -9.91
C PHE A 297 15.33 0.44 -8.43
N ALA A 298 16.17 -0.45 -7.86
CA ALA A 298 16.63 -0.37 -6.47
C ALA A 298 15.50 -0.01 -5.48
N ASP A 299 15.67 1.09 -4.74
CA ASP A 299 14.73 1.53 -3.69
C ASP A 299 13.37 2.04 -4.21
N ALA A 300 13.25 2.29 -5.52
CA ALA A 300 11.97 2.67 -6.13
C ALA A 300 11.03 1.49 -6.32
N LEU A 301 11.56 0.26 -6.39
CA LEU A 301 10.82 -0.96 -6.62
C LEU A 301 10.34 -1.58 -5.30
N GLN A 302 9.02 -1.71 -5.17
CA GLN A 302 8.42 -2.37 -4.01
C GLN A 302 8.58 -3.88 -4.10
N GLU A 303 8.16 -4.50 -5.20
CA GLU A 303 8.11 -5.96 -5.32
C GLU A 303 8.18 -6.43 -6.77
N VAL A 304 8.62 -7.68 -6.93
CA VAL A 304 8.52 -8.45 -8.17
C VAL A 304 7.47 -9.54 -7.94
N TYR A 305 6.43 -9.55 -8.77
CA TYR A 305 5.36 -10.55 -8.73
C TYR A 305 5.46 -11.53 -9.90
N GLY A 306 5.08 -12.78 -9.70
CA GLY A 306 4.98 -13.78 -10.76
C GLY A 306 5.85 -15.00 -10.55
N GLU A 307 6.41 -15.55 -11.63
CA GLU A 307 7.19 -16.77 -11.58
C GLU A 307 8.45 -16.64 -10.72
N ASN A 308 8.67 -17.64 -9.86
CA ASN A 308 9.82 -17.69 -8.94
C ASN A 308 9.98 -16.41 -8.06
N ALA A 309 8.89 -15.69 -7.84
CA ALA A 309 8.82 -14.48 -7.05
C ALA A 309 7.58 -14.50 -6.16
N THR A 310 7.18 -13.35 -5.62
CA THR A 310 5.91 -13.24 -4.88
C THR A 310 4.73 -13.54 -5.80
N PRO A 311 3.76 -14.40 -5.41
CA PRO A 311 2.60 -14.68 -6.25
C PRO A 311 1.85 -13.42 -6.68
N LEU A 312 1.50 -13.31 -7.96
CA LEU A 312 0.86 -12.12 -8.54
C LEU A 312 -0.46 -11.77 -7.83
N MET A 313 -1.23 -12.77 -7.41
CA MET A 313 -2.45 -12.57 -6.63
C MET A 313 -2.25 -11.79 -5.32
N GLN A 314 -1.03 -11.74 -4.79
CA GLN A 314 -0.69 -10.97 -3.59
C GLN A 314 -0.40 -9.49 -3.88
N ALA A 315 -0.34 -9.07 -5.13
CA ALA A 315 -0.05 -7.68 -5.49
C ALA A 315 -1.01 -6.70 -4.78
N GLN A 316 -2.30 -7.00 -4.78
CA GLN A 316 -3.29 -6.18 -4.07
C GLN A 316 -3.83 -6.85 -2.78
N ARG A 317 -3.41 -8.08 -2.50
CA ARG A 317 -3.81 -8.88 -1.32
C ARG A 317 -2.58 -9.38 -0.54
N PRO A 318 -1.74 -8.48 0.01
CA PRO A 318 -0.56 -8.90 0.75
C PRO A 318 -0.95 -9.62 2.05
N PRO A 319 -0.14 -10.59 2.52
CA PRO A 319 -0.34 -11.17 3.85
C PRO A 319 -0.09 -10.13 4.94
N ALA A 320 -0.54 -10.42 6.17
CA ALA A 320 -0.41 -9.50 7.32
C ALA A 320 1.05 -9.15 7.65
N ASP A 321 1.95 -10.10 7.45
CA ASP A 321 3.40 -10.02 7.69
C ASP A 321 4.20 -9.55 6.45
N TRP A 322 3.51 -9.01 5.44
CA TRP A 322 4.16 -8.44 4.27
C TRP A 322 5.22 -7.41 4.67
N ARG A 323 6.31 -7.35 3.90
CA ARG A 323 7.48 -6.50 4.17
C ARG A 323 7.55 -5.32 3.20
N PRO A 324 6.90 -4.18 3.50
CA PRO A 324 7.03 -3.00 2.67
C PRO A 324 8.49 -2.58 2.57
N ASP A 325 8.94 -2.23 1.34
CA ASP A 325 10.33 -1.88 1.04
C ASP A 325 11.34 -2.97 1.51
N GLY A 326 10.89 -4.24 1.56
CA GLY A 326 11.69 -5.37 2.00
C GLY A 326 11.93 -5.46 3.52
N VAL A 327 11.43 -4.52 4.31
CA VAL A 327 11.68 -4.42 5.76
C VAL A 327 10.49 -4.93 6.56
N ASN A 328 10.74 -5.84 7.50
CA ASN A 328 9.74 -6.23 8.51
C ASN A 328 9.59 -5.09 9.54
N PRO A 329 8.44 -4.37 9.58
CA PRO A 329 8.27 -3.22 10.48
C PRO A 329 8.29 -3.63 11.96
N LEU A 330 7.74 -4.78 12.29
CA LEU A 330 7.71 -5.27 13.67
C LEU A 330 9.11 -5.63 14.16
N ALA A 331 9.90 -6.32 13.34
CA ALA A 331 11.28 -6.64 13.68
C ALA A 331 12.13 -5.36 13.87
N TRP A 332 11.96 -4.35 12.96
CA TRP A 332 12.63 -3.06 13.10
C TRP A 332 12.24 -2.33 14.40
N LEU A 333 10.97 -2.38 14.79
CA LEU A 333 10.50 -1.76 16.03
C LEU A 333 11.07 -2.47 17.26
N LEU A 334 11.22 -3.79 17.23
CA LEU A 334 11.70 -4.59 18.35
C LEU A 334 13.22 -4.53 18.55
N GLN A 335 13.99 -4.05 17.58
CA GLN A 335 15.45 -3.89 17.73
C GLN A 335 15.78 -2.90 18.86
N ALA A 336 16.78 -3.22 19.69
CA ALA A 336 17.33 -2.31 20.68
C ALA A 336 17.90 -1.04 20.01
N GLU A 337 17.94 0.06 20.75
CA GLU A 337 18.58 1.32 20.30
C GLU A 337 20.10 1.19 20.27
#